data_45906c3972bce1a7c319d4fa78d18ee7
#
_entry.id   45906c3972bce1a7c319d4fa78d18ee7
#
_cell.length_a   1.000
_cell.length_b   1.000
_cell.length_c   1.000
_cell.angle_alpha   90.00
_cell.angle_beta   90.00
_cell.angle_gamma   90.00
#
_symmetry.space_group_name_H-M   'P 1'
#
loop_
_entity.id
_entity.type
_entity.pdbx_description
1 polymer ?
#
loop_
_entity_poly.entity_id
_entity_poly.type
_entity_poly.pdbx_seq_one_letter_code
_entity_poly.pdbx_strand_id
1 'polypeptide(L)'
;MEYWDLYDKDRKPLGRTHLRGEEFSEGEYYVCCEIWVINSEGKLLTTKRHPDKKAGNMWEFVGGGTLAGETTKQSAVRELIEETGIMVSEDEMTLLATYTRKNYFQDIFTVKSDVPIESLTLQPDETVDAKWSSFEDIEKMIAAEEIVYTVGKRFETFREKLEKR
;
A
#
# COMPACT_ATOMS: atom_id res chain seq x y z
N MET A 1 20.40 -0.30 -0.38
CA MET A 1 19.96 0.13 -1.72
C MET A 1 18.88 -0.81 -2.20
N GLU A 2 17.75 -0.26 -2.65
CA GLU A 2 16.62 -1.06 -3.12
C GLU A 2 16.57 -1.04 -4.63
N TYR A 3 16.41 -2.22 -5.23
CA TYR A 3 16.21 -2.39 -6.65
C TYR A 3 14.82 -2.94 -6.92
N TRP A 4 14.18 -2.46 -7.98
CA TRP A 4 12.89 -2.90 -8.46
C TRP A 4 13.03 -3.53 -9.84
N ASP A 5 12.28 -4.58 -10.11
CA ASP A 5 12.16 -5.12 -11.46
C ASP A 5 11.39 -4.16 -12.35
N LEU A 6 11.84 -4.02 -13.62
CA LEU A 6 11.18 -3.19 -14.61
C LEU A 6 10.27 -4.01 -15.52
N TYR A 7 9.18 -3.38 -15.89
CA TYR A 7 8.13 -3.91 -16.76
C TYR A 7 7.80 -2.92 -17.88
N ASP A 8 7.19 -3.43 -18.96
CA ASP A 8 6.58 -2.60 -19.99
C ASP A 8 5.12 -2.21 -19.60
N LYS A 9 4.45 -1.45 -20.48
CA LYS A 9 3.07 -1.00 -20.28
C LYS A 9 2.04 -2.14 -20.17
N ASP A 10 2.38 -3.33 -20.66
CA ASP A 10 1.55 -4.54 -20.62
C ASP A 10 1.96 -5.48 -19.46
N ARG A 11 2.77 -4.94 -18.53
CA ARG A 11 3.30 -5.65 -17.36
C ARG A 11 4.16 -6.87 -17.71
N LYS A 12 4.87 -6.83 -18.84
CA LYS A 12 5.84 -7.85 -19.19
C LYS A 12 7.21 -7.45 -18.64
N PRO A 13 7.96 -8.40 -18.01
CA PRO A 13 9.28 -8.11 -17.49
C PRO A 13 10.24 -7.64 -18.58
N LEU A 14 11.00 -6.59 -18.30
CA LEU A 14 12.05 -6.08 -19.19
C LEU A 14 13.41 -6.76 -18.96
N GLY A 15 13.53 -7.66 -17.97
CA GLY A 15 14.75 -8.40 -17.65
C GLY A 15 15.88 -7.53 -17.09
N ARG A 16 15.56 -6.40 -16.51
CA ARG A 16 16.49 -5.46 -15.86
C ARG A 16 15.86 -4.82 -14.65
N THR A 17 16.70 -4.27 -13.78
CA THR A 17 16.30 -3.61 -12.55
C THR A 17 16.52 -2.11 -12.60
N HIS A 18 15.88 -1.39 -11.70
CA HIS A 18 15.97 0.05 -11.49
C HIS A 18 16.33 0.32 -10.03
N LEU A 19 17.27 1.24 -9.80
CA LEU A 19 17.60 1.67 -8.44
C LEU A 19 16.57 2.69 -7.95
N ARG A 20 16.02 2.47 -6.77
CA ARG A 20 15.07 3.40 -6.15
C ARG A 20 15.68 4.79 -6.02
N GLY A 21 14.98 5.79 -6.55
CA GLY A 21 15.40 7.19 -6.54
C GLY A 21 16.00 7.70 -7.85
N GLU A 22 16.30 6.83 -8.79
CA GLU A 22 16.70 7.23 -10.14
C GLU A 22 15.46 7.61 -10.97
N GLU A 23 15.68 8.29 -12.10
CA GLU A 23 14.63 8.64 -13.05
C GLU A 23 14.29 7.46 -13.95
N PHE A 24 12.98 7.25 -14.21
CA PHE A 24 12.52 6.23 -15.13
C PHE A 24 12.60 6.72 -16.57
N SER A 25 13.01 5.83 -17.46
CA SER A 25 12.93 6.09 -18.90
C SER A 25 11.48 5.92 -19.40
N GLU A 26 11.19 6.48 -20.57
CA GLU A 26 9.90 6.31 -21.21
C GLU A 26 9.60 4.81 -21.47
N GLY A 27 8.39 4.37 -21.13
CA GLY A 27 7.99 2.98 -21.30
C GLY A 27 8.45 2.02 -20.20
N GLU A 28 9.15 2.51 -19.19
CA GLU A 28 9.50 1.74 -18.00
C GLU A 28 8.46 1.88 -16.91
N TYR A 29 8.04 0.73 -16.37
CA TYR A 29 7.07 0.62 -15.27
C TYR A 29 7.69 -0.19 -14.14
N TYR A 30 7.32 0.14 -12.92
CA TYR A 30 7.60 -0.68 -11.73
C TYR A 30 6.29 -1.14 -11.09
N VAL A 31 6.39 -2.04 -10.12
CA VAL A 31 5.22 -2.57 -9.41
C VAL A 31 5.33 -2.24 -7.94
N CYS A 32 4.21 -1.87 -7.34
CA CYS A 32 4.09 -1.65 -5.91
C CYS A 32 2.81 -2.29 -5.37
N CYS A 33 2.75 -2.46 -4.06
CA CYS A 33 1.61 -3.02 -3.38
C CYS A 33 0.99 -2.01 -2.41
N GLU A 34 -0.29 -2.17 -2.15
CA GLU A 34 -1.04 -1.49 -1.10
C GLU A 34 -1.91 -2.53 -0.38
N ILE A 35 -1.97 -2.47 0.93
CA ILE A 35 -2.67 -3.46 1.75
C ILE A 35 -3.81 -2.79 2.51
N TRP A 36 -5.03 -3.23 2.26
CA TRP A 36 -6.22 -2.85 2.99
C TRP A 36 -6.49 -3.90 4.06
N VAL A 37 -6.00 -3.67 5.26
CA VAL A 37 -6.26 -4.53 6.42
C VAL A 37 -7.64 -4.21 6.95
N ILE A 38 -8.51 -5.21 7.02
CA ILE A 38 -9.92 -5.06 7.40
C ILE A 38 -10.16 -5.79 8.71
N ASN A 39 -10.74 -5.11 9.71
CA ASN A 39 -11.14 -5.74 10.96
C ASN A 39 -12.58 -6.28 10.90
N SER A 40 -13.02 -6.97 11.96
CA SER A 40 -14.37 -7.55 12.07
C SER A 40 -15.49 -6.51 12.11
N GLU A 41 -15.17 -5.25 12.43
CA GLU A 41 -16.11 -4.12 12.36
C GLU A 41 -16.19 -3.48 10.96
N GLY A 42 -15.46 -4.00 9.96
CA GLY A 42 -15.41 -3.45 8.61
C GLY A 42 -14.58 -2.17 8.48
N LYS A 43 -13.75 -1.86 9.48
CA LYS A 43 -12.83 -0.71 9.44
C LYS A 43 -11.52 -1.10 8.78
N LEU A 44 -10.88 -0.13 8.12
CA LEU A 44 -9.57 -0.28 7.48
C LEU A 44 -8.47 0.30 8.37
N LEU A 45 -7.34 -0.38 8.43
CA LEU A 45 -6.14 0.15 9.09
C LEU A 45 -5.57 1.28 8.24
N THR A 46 -5.51 2.47 8.81
CA THR A 46 -4.79 3.60 8.23
C THR A 46 -3.55 3.91 9.07
N THR A 47 -2.46 4.24 8.39
CA THR A 47 -1.19 4.61 9.00
C THR A 47 -0.82 6.03 8.64
N LYS A 48 -0.08 6.71 9.52
CA LYS A 48 0.35 8.09 9.31
C LYS A 48 1.82 8.14 8.98
N ARG A 49 2.14 8.76 7.86
CA ARG A 49 3.51 8.88 7.34
C ARG A 49 4.41 9.70 8.27
N HIS A 50 5.66 9.28 8.41
CA HIS A 50 6.66 10.08 9.12
C HIS A 50 6.76 11.49 8.51
N PRO A 51 6.92 12.55 9.33
CA PRO A 51 7.00 13.94 8.86
C PRO A 51 8.05 14.19 7.77
N ASP A 52 9.18 13.51 7.84
CA ASP A 52 10.31 13.69 6.93
C ASP A 52 10.12 13.00 5.56
N LYS A 53 9.06 12.22 5.40
CA LYS A 53 8.74 11.58 4.11
C LYS A 53 8.02 12.56 3.18
N LYS A 54 8.09 12.28 1.88
CA LYS A 54 7.19 12.93 0.90
C LYS A 54 5.73 12.71 1.34
N ALA A 55 4.93 13.77 1.34
CA ALA A 55 3.59 13.79 1.93
C ALA A 55 3.59 13.38 3.42
N GLY A 56 4.58 13.85 4.19
CA GLY A 56 4.68 13.61 5.63
C GLY A 56 3.46 14.10 6.39
N ASN A 57 3.15 13.45 7.50
CA ASN A 57 1.95 13.67 8.32
C ASN A 57 0.60 13.35 7.64
N MET A 58 0.59 12.85 6.42
CA MET A 58 -0.62 12.39 5.74
C MET A 58 -0.94 10.94 6.12
N TRP A 59 -2.23 10.61 6.13
CA TRP A 59 -2.70 9.24 6.30
C TRP A 59 -2.57 8.46 4.98
N GLU A 60 -2.40 7.16 5.10
CA GLU A 60 -2.33 6.22 3.97
C GLU A 60 -2.73 4.81 4.40
N PHE A 61 -2.77 3.88 3.45
CA PHE A 61 -2.73 2.45 3.73
C PHE A 61 -1.29 1.96 3.66
N VAL A 62 -1.00 0.85 4.35
CA VAL A 62 0.33 0.20 4.29
C VAL A 62 0.66 -0.17 2.85
N GLY A 63 1.90 0.01 2.43
CA GLY A 63 2.34 -0.39 1.10
C GLY A 63 3.72 0.12 0.74
N GLY A 64 4.25 -0.42 -0.34
CA GLY A 64 5.57 -0.04 -0.82
C GLY A 64 5.93 -0.63 -2.17
N GLY A 65 7.16 -0.37 -2.60
CA GLY A 65 7.71 -0.90 -3.83
C GLY A 65 8.02 -2.39 -3.73
N THR A 66 7.73 -3.12 -4.80
CA THR A 66 8.10 -4.53 -4.91
C THR A 66 9.58 -4.63 -5.26
N LEU A 67 10.35 -5.27 -4.40
CA LEU A 67 11.79 -5.46 -4.62
C LEU A 67 12.03 -6.43 -5.78
N ALA A 68 13.19 -6.28 -6.42
CA ALA A 68 13.59 -7.18 -7.50
C ALA A 68 13.58 -8.65 -7.04
N GLY A 69 12.92 -9.49 -7.83
CA GLY A 69 12.74 -10.91 -7.54
C GLY A 69 11.55 -11.25 -6.64
N GLU A 70 10.83 -10.27 -6.05
CA GLU A 70 9.60 -10.51 -5.30
C GLU A 70 8.38 -10.52 -6.23
N THR A 71 7.36 -11.29 -5.85
CA THR A 71 6.00 -11.06 -6.30
C THR A 71 5.37 -9.90 -5.51
N THR A 72 4.34 -9.24 -6.05
CA THR A 72 3.64 -8.17 -5.30
C THR A 72 2.99 -8.68 -4.02
N LYS A 73 2.58 -9.96 -4.00
CA LYS A 73 2.03 -10.59 -2.80
C LYS A 73 3.09 -10.79 -1.71
N GLN A 74 4.29 -11.22 -2.07
CA GLN A 74 5.43 -11.30 -1.15
C GLN A 74 5.80 -9.92 -0.60
N SER A 75 5.86 -8.93 -1.47
CA SER A 75 6.06 -7.53 -1.09
C SER A 75 4.99 -7.05 -0.10
N ALA A 76 3.71 -7.37 -0.34
CA ALA A 76 2.63 -6.97 0.55
C ALA A 76 2.76 -7.58 1.96
N VAL A 77 3.15 -8.86 2.05
CA VAL A 77 3.43 -9.51 3.35
C VAL A 77 4.60 -8.82 4.03
N ARG A 78 5.70 -8.59 3.34
CA ARG A 78 6.91 -7.94 3.89
C ARG A 78 6.60 -6.53 4.40
N GLU A 79 5.97 -5.67 3.58
CA GLU A 79 5.63 -4.30 3.95
C GLU A 79 4.69 -4.25 5.18
N LEU A 80 3.69 -5.14 5.25
CA LEU A 80 2.79 -5.18 6.38
C LEU A 80 3.51 -5.53 7.69
N ILE A 81 4.43 -6.50 7.64
CA ILE A 81 5.25 -6.89 8.79
C ILE A 81 6.20 -5.76 9.19
N GLU A 82 6.91 -5.17 8.23
CA GLU A 82 7.91 -4.13 8.49
C GLU A 82 7.28 -2.85 9.07
N GLU A 83 6.18 -2.38 8.50
CA GLU A 83 5.55 -1.12 8.93
C GLU A 83 4.68 -1.24 10.18
N THR A 84 4.11 -2.42 10.45
CA THR A 84 3.10 -2.57 11.52
C THR A 84 3.34 -3.73 12.49
N GLY A 85 4.19 -4.68 12.14
CA GLY A 85 4.37 -5.91 12.91
C GLY A 85 3.23 -6.93 12.76
N ILE A 86 2.24 -6.70 11.91
CA ILE A 86 1.15 -7.65 11.67
C ILE A 86 1.70 -8.83 10.87
N MET A 87 1.62 -10.03 11.47
CA MET A 87 2.08 -11.28 10.87
C MET A 87 0.95 -11.93 10.08
N VAL A 88 1.17 -12.12 8.79
CA VAL A 88 0.25 -12.82 7.87
C VAL A 88 1.04 -13.68 6.90
N SER A 89 0.38 -14.65 6.28
CA SER A 89 0.94 -15.44 5.18
C SER A 89 0.43 -14.93 3.83
N GLU A 90 1.10 -15.32 2.76
CA GLU A 90 0.66 -14.98 1.39
C GLU A 90 -0.75 -15.52 1.07
N ASP A 91 -1.14 -16.66 1.66
CA ASP A 91 -2.45 -17.27 1.44
C ASP A 91 -3.60 -16.44 2.03
N GLU A 92 -3.33 -15.59 3.02
CA GLU A 92 -4.31 -14.68 3.61
C GLU A 92 -4.50 -13.41 2.80
N MET A 93 -3.55 -13.08 1.90
CA MET A 93 -3.62 -11.92 1.02
C MET A 93 -4.50 -12.22 -0.20
N THR A 94 -5.51 -11.41 -0.42
CA THR A 94 -6.40 -11.50 -1.58
C THR A 94 -6.27 -10.26 -2.45
N LEU A 95 -5.95 -10.44 -3.73
CA LEU A 95 -5.91 -9.33 -4.69
C LEU A 95 -7.32 -8.75 -4.88
N LEU A 96 -7.48 -7.46 -4.60
CA LEU A 96 -8.73 -6.73 -4.79
C LEU A 96 -8.79 -6.10 -6.18
N ALA A 97 -7.74 -5.41 -6.56
CA ALA A 97 -7.65 -4.65 -7.82
C ALA A 97 -6.20 -4.32 -8.17
N THR A 98 -5.98 -3.97 -9.42
CA THR A 98 -4.75 -3.32 -9.87
C THR A 98 -5.08 -1.92 -10.40
N TYR A 99 -4.35 -0.94 -9.93
CA TYR A 99 -4.44 0.44 -10.38
C TYR A 99 -3.19 0.78 -11.17
N THR A 100 -3.37 1.32 -12.38
CA THR A 100 -2.24 1.71 -13.24
C THR A 100 -2.21 3.23 -13.39
N ARG A 101 -1.07 3.84 -13.17
CA ARG A 101 -0.87 5.28 -13.33
C ARG A 101 0.55 5.60 -13.75
N LYS A 102 0.71 6.49 -14.72
CA LYS A 102 2.02 6.92 -15.24
C LYS A 102 2.91 5.72 -15.57
N ASN A 103 3.83 5.40 -14.68
CA ASN A 103 4.88 4.41 -14.83
C ASN A 103 4.87 3.34 -13.73
N TYR A 104 3.71 3.07 -13.11
CA TYR A 104 3.62 2.00 -12.11
C TYR A 104 2.28 1.27 -12.15
N PHE A 105 2.33 0.01 -11.70
CA PHE A 105 1.17 -0.80 -11.36
C PHE A 105 1.09 -0.93 -9.84
N GLN A 106 -0.06 -0.57 -9.27
CA GLN A 106 -0.33 -0.73 -7.85
C GLN A 106 -1.29 -1.89 -7.63
N ASP A 107 -0.79 -3.00 -7.11
CA ASP A 107 -1.64 -4.11 -6.70
C ASP A 107 -2.19 -3.83 -5.29
N ILE A 108 -3.52 -3.84 -5.17
CA ILE A 108 -4.22 -3.62 -3.91
C ILE A 108 -4.66 -4.97 -3.37
N PHE A 109 -4.15 -5.33 -2.21
CA PHE A 109 -4.52 -6.55 -1.50
C PHE A 109 -5.42 -6.26 -0.31
N THR A 110 -6.24 -7.23 0.06
CA THR A 110 -7.01 -7.22 1.30
C THR A 110 -6.55 -8.36 2.20
N VAL A 111 -6.55 -8.13 3.49
CA VAL A 111 -6.29 -9.12 4.52
C VAL A 111 -7.12 -8.80 5.76
N LYS A 112 -7.56 -9.83 6.49
CA LYS A 112 -8.34 -9.67 7.72
C LYS A 112 -7.41 -9.69 8.94
N SER A 113 -7.63 -8.75 9.86
CA SER A 113 -6.95 -8.75 11.15
C SER A 113 -7.74 -7.93 12.17
N ASP A 114 -7.83 -8.44 13.39
CA ASP A 114 -8.46 -7.76 14.53
C ASP A 114 -7.42 -7.33 15.58
N VAL A 115 -6.17 -7.14 15.19
CA VAL A 115 -5.12 -6.73 16.12
C VAL A 115 -5.46 -5.39 16.78
N PRO A 116 -5.29 -5.26 18.11
CA PRO A 116 -5.41 -3.97 18.77
C PRO A 116 -4.33 -2.99 18.26
N ILE A 117 -4.68 -1.73 18.10
CA ILE A 117 -3.71 -0.68 17.66
C ILE A 117 -2.49 -0.65 18.60
N GLU A 118 -2.69 -0.82 19.88
CA GLU A 118 -1.64 -0.79 20.90
C GLU A 118 -0.62 -1.93 20.77
N SER A 119 -0.97 -3.01 20.05
CA SER A 119 -0.08 -4.15 19.81
C SER A 119 0.79 -3.98 18.57
N LEU A 120 0.57 -2.93 17.75
CA LEU A 120 1.35 -2.69 16.57
C LEU A 120 2.78 -2.26 16.91
N THR A 121 3.72 -2.70 16.11
CA THR A 121 5.11 -2.22 16.13
C THR A 121 5.33 -1.39 14.89
N LEU A 122 5.16 -0.07 15.01
CA LEU A 122 5.33 0.84 13.88
C LEU A 122 6.82 1.03 13.56
N GLN A 123 7.15 1.06 12.27
CA GLN A 123 8.51 1.33 11.80
C GLN A 123 8.84 2.81 12.01
N PRO A 124 9.81 3.19 12.86
CA PRO A 124 9.98 4.56 13.35
C PRO A 124 10.19 5.61 12.28
N ASP A 125 10.95 5.28 11.22
CA ASP A 125 11.30 6.22 10.15
C ASP A 125 10.27 6.26 9.01
N GLU A 126 9.24 5.41 9.09
CA GLU A 126 8.22 5.26 8.07
C GLU A 126 6.85 5.71 8.55
N THR A 127 6.44 5.28 9.75
CA THR A 127 5.07 5.40 10.26
C THR A 127 5.08 5.91 11.71
N VAL A 128 4.33 6.97 11.99
CA VAL A 128 4.28 7.60 13.31
C VAL A 128 2.99 7.37 14.07
N ASP A 129 1.94 6.93 13.41
CA ASP A 129 0.64 6.68 14.02
C ASP A 129 -0.17 5.65 13.20
N ALA A 130 -1.15 5.02 13.82
CA ALA A 130 -2.07 4.09 13.17
C ALA A 130 -3.43 4.13 13.86
N LYS A 131 -4.50 3.92 13.08
CA LYS A 131 -5.86 3.81 13.61
C LYS A 131 -6.74 2.94 12.72
N TRP A 132 -7.79 2.36 13.31
CA TRP A 132 -8.90 1.77 12.59
C TRP A 132 -9.84 2.87 12.12
N SER A 133 -10.04 2.99 10.82
CA SER A 133 -10.86 4.03 10.20
C SER A 133 -12.06 3.41 9.49
N SER A 134 -13.25 3.93 9.78
CA SER A 134 -14.45 3.58 9.01
C SER A 134 -14.37 4.19 7.61
N PHE A 135 -15.21 3.75 6.69
CA PHE A 135 -15.31 4.37 5.36
C PHE A 135 -15.65 5.86 5.46
N GLU A 136 -16.55 6.22 6.39
CA GLU A 136 -16.88 7.62 6.65
C GLU A 136 -15.68 8.42 7.17
N ASP A 137 -14.85 7.85 8.05
CA ASP A 137 -13.63 8.48 8.52
C ASP A 137 -12.67 8.75 7.35
N ILE A 138 -12.52 7.78 6.43
CA ILE A 138 -11.66 7.93 5.25
C ILE A 138 -12.21 9.00 4.31
N GLU A 139 -13.52 9.05 4.09
CA GLU A 139 -14.17 10.11 3.30
C GLU A 139 -13.92 11.50 3.90
N LYS A 140 -13.98 11.63 5.23
CA LYS A 140 -13.62 12.88 5.94
C LYS A 140 -12.16 13.25 5.75
N MET A 141 -11.24 12.27 5.81
CA MET A 141 -9.82 12.52 5.54
C MET A 141 -9.58 12.97 4.10
N ILE A 142 -10.30 12.41 3.13
CA ILE A 142 -10.22 12.83 1.72
C ILE A 142 -10.71 14.27 1.57
N ALA A 143 -11.85 14.62 2.15
CA ALA A 143 -12.43 15.96 2.09
C ALA A 143 -11.55 17.01 2.78
N ALA A 144 -10.87 16.63 3.86
CA ALA A 144 -9.94 17.50 4.61
C ALA A 144 -8.51 17.52 4.05
N GLU A 145 -8.24 16.77 2.98
CA GLU A 145 -6.89 16.60 2.39
C GLU A 145 -5.86 16.08 3.42
N GLU A 146 -6.28 15.22 4.33
CA GLU A 146 -5.45 14.59 5.37
C GLU A 146 -4.91 13.21 4.97
N ILE A 147 -5.41 12.63 3.87
CA ILE A 147 -4.94 11.37 3.30
C ILE A 147 -4.17 11.63 2.00
N VAL A 148 -3.14 10.83 1.72
CA VAL A 148 -2.39 10.95 0.46
C VAL A 148 -3.35 10.91 -0.73
N TYR A 149 -3.30 11.89 -1.61
CA TYR A 149 -4.26 12.09 -2.70
C TYR A 149 -4.49 10.81 -3.53
N THR A 150 -3.42 10.13 -3.93
CA THR A 150 -3.51 8.90 -4.74
C THR A 150 -4.10 7.72 -3.97
N VAL A 151 -3.89 7.67 -2.65
CA VAL A 151 -4.51 6.68 -1.75
C VAL A 151 -6.02 6.92 -1.67
N GLY A 152 -6.44 8.17 -1.48
CA GLY A 152 -7.86 8.56 -1.49
C GLY A 152 -8.54 8.20 -2.81
N LYS A 153 -7.88 8.46 -3.95
CA LYS A 153 -8.42 8.10 -5.28
C LYS A 153 -8.58 6.59 -5.47
N ARG A 154 -7.65 5.78 -4.99
CA ARG A 154 -7.79 4.31 -5.04
C ARG A 154 -8.94 3.83 -4.15
N PHE A 155 -9.08 4.41 -2.94
CA PHE A 155 -10.19 4.09 -2.06
C PHE A 155 -11.54 4.40 -2.73
N GLU A 156 -11.74 5.61 -3.25
CA GLU A 156 -12.97 5.99 -3.96
C GLU A 156 -13.28 5.06 -5.14
N THR A 157 -12.25 4.64 -5.88
CA THR A 157 -12.40 3.79 -7.08
C THR A 157 -12.78 2.35 -6.74
N PHE A 158 -12.21 1.78 -5.68
CA PHE A 158 -12.28 0.33 -5.43
C PHE A 158 -13.05 -0.09 -4.19
N ARG A 159 -13.48 0.84 -3.32
CA ARG A 159 -14.19 0.52 -2.07
C ARG A 159 -15.42 -0.36 -2.26
N GLU A 160 -16.18 -0.16 -3.33
CA GLU A 160 -17.36 -0.96 -3.62
C GLU A 160 -17.06 -2.45 -3.85
N LYS A 161 -15.82 -2.79 -4.23
CA LYS A 161 -15.40 -4.18 -4.35
C LYS A 161 -15.33 -4.90 -3.01
N LEU A 162 -15.15 -4.17 -1.90
CA LEU A 162 -15.20 -4.73 -0.54
C LEU A 162 -16.63 -5.05 -0.12
N GLU A 163 -17.59 -4.20 -0.49
CA GLU A 163 -19.00 -4.32 -0.11
C GLU A 163 -19.69 -5.51 -0.80
N LYS A 164 -19.12 -6.01 -1.89
CA LYS A 164 -19.65 -7.13 -2.69
C LYS A 164 -19.07 -8.50 -2.33
N ARG A 165 -18.23 -8.60 -1.27
CA ARG A 165 -17.56 -9.84 -0.84
C ARG A 165 -18.19 -10.45 0.43
#